data_0f4d27f7e044e2b0c323b92c88e5ea41
#
_entry.id   0f4d27f7e044e2b0c323b92c88e5ea41
#
_cell.length_a   1.000
_cell.length_b   1.000
_cell.length_c   1.000
_cell.angle_alpha   90.00
_cell.angle_beta   90.00
_cell.angle_gamma   90.00
#
_symmetry.space_group_name_H-M   'P 1'
#
loop_
_entity.id
_entity.type
_entity.pdbx_description
1 polymer ?
#
loop_
_entity_poly.entity_id
_entity_poly.type
_entity_poly.pdbx_seq_one_letter_code
_entity_poly.pdbx_strand_id
1 'polypeptide(L)'
;MKKRVLTGITPSGTLHLGNYVGALRPCINQSRNPDLDCFYFLSDLHALIKCQDPERLERSRLQIAATWLAAGLDPEKVTFYRQSDLPETTLLAWMLTCSCSKGLMNRAHAYKAVVEASEAAGEDPDAKATMGLFCYPILMAADILIFNADLVPVGKDQIQHLEMARDIATRFNNTYAPQGKPFFHMPYALVDESLELLPGTDGRKMSKSYDNVIPLFEGGSKALKEMVSRIVTDDRKPGEPKDPDSTSLTQLFKAFSTPEQYALFREELKDGLGWGEAKNRLFNQIEGEIGPMRPRYEKFINEPSVMEDILQAGAAKARKLAAPFVAELVKATGLRSFTQFKGSAHSLGVRKEPAKSRSAGFKQYREQDGTFGFKLVAADGTVLLESAGWKSGAEAGRAVSQLKKSGLQALDALAAVKIPQGVTREQLAAAFSSLA
;
A
#
# COMPACT_ATOMS: atom_id res chain seq x y z
N MET A 1 -17.99 3.09 18.95
CA MET A 1 -16.52 3.18 18.90
C MET A 1 -16.14 4.18 17.82
N LYS A 2 -15.06 4.96 18.03
CA LYS A 2 -14.50 5.84 17.00
C LYS A 2 -13.97 5.00 15.85
N LYS A 3 -14.08 5.51 14.62
CA LYS A 3 -13.44 4.85 13.46
C LYS A 3 -11.95 5.11 13.49
N ARG A 4 -11.17 4.05 13.29
CA ARG A 4 -9.71 4.14 13.22
C ARG A 4 -9.25 4.53 11.83
N VAL A 5 -8.46 5.58 11.76
CA VAL A 5 -7.84 6.06 10.53
C VAL A 5 -6.34 5.83 10.62
N LEU A 6 -5.75 5.19 9.62
CA LEU A 6 -4.31 4.97 9.59
C LEU A 6 -3.72 5.53 8.30
N THR A 7 -2.66 6.32 8.42
CA THR A 7 -1.84 6.70 7.28
C THR A 7 -0.38 6.81 7.66
N GLY A 8 0.48 6.49 6.73
CA GLY A 8 1.92 6.57 6.87
C GLY A 8 2.54 7.46 5.80
N ILE A 9 3.64 8.10 6.13
CA ILE A 9 4.46 8.81 5.16
C ILE A 9 5.85 8.21 5.11
N THR A 10 6.28 7.86 3.90
CA THR A 10 7.60 7.27 3.70
C THR A 10 8.68 8.35 3.72
N PRO A 11 9.69 8.27 4.59
CA PRO A 11 10.78 9.22 4.66
C PRO A 11 11.73 9.06 3.46
N SER A 12 11.38 9.71 2.35
CA SER A 12 12.13 9.69 1.08
C SER A 12 12.84 11.01 0.76
N GLY A 13 12.99 11.88 1.75
CA GLY A 13 13.60 13.22 1.67
C GLY A 13 12.61 14.33 2.04
N THR A 14 13.03 15.59 1.88
CA THR A 14 12.29 16.80 2.27
C THR A 14 10.92 16.88 1.61
N LEU A 15 9.92 17.36 2.34
CA LEU A 15 8.56 17.56 1.84
C LEU A 15 8.45 18.87 1.06
N HIS A 16 7.58 18.86 0.05
CA HIS A 16 7.26 20.00 -0.80
C HIS A 16 5.76 20.36 -0.69
N LEU A 17 5.35 21.49 -1.28
CA LEU A 17 3.97 21.97 -1.22
C LEU A 17 2.94 20.92 -1.68
N GLY A 18 3.29 20.11 -2.69
CA GLY A 18 2.41 19.02 -3.16
C GLY A 18 2.15 17.96 -2.09
N ASN A 19 3.15 17.62 -1.26
CA ASN A 19 2.96 16.71 -0.12
C ASN A 19 2.09 17.34 0.97
N TYR A 20 2.28 18.65 1.21
CA TYR A 20 1.51 19.36 2.21
C TYR A 20 0.02 19.42 1.84
N VAL A 21 -0.29 19.91 0.65
CA VAL A 21 -1.69 20.05 0.19
C VAL A 21 -2.35 18.69 -0.06
N GLY A 22 -1.60 17.75 -0.67
CA GLY A 22 -2.16 16.46 -1.07
C GLY A 22 -2.25 15.41 0.04
N ALA A 23 -1.52 15.59 1.17
CA ALA A 23 -1.51 14.59 2.23
C ALA A 23 -1.55 15.20 3.64
N LEU A 24 -0.58 16.05 4.00
CA LEU A 24 -0.45 16.51 5.39
C LEU A 24 -1.65 17.32 5.87
N ARG A 25 -2.00 18.38 5.13
CA ARG A 25 -3.09 19.29 5.46
C ARG A 25 -4.44 18.55 5.62
N PRO A 26 -4.85 17.66 4.68
CA PRO A 26 -6.04 16.85 4.84
C PRO A 26 -6.01 15.95 6.08
N CYS A 27 -4.89 15.24 6.31
CA CYS A 27 -4.76 14.36 7.47
C CYS A 27 -4.80 15.13 8.80
N ILE A 28 -4.14 16.30 8.87
CA ILE A 28 -4.18 17.17 10.08
C ILE A 28 -5.61 17.67 10.33
N ASN A 29 -6.33 18.07 9.29
CA ASN A 29 -7.72 18.48 9.42
C ASN A 29 -8.60 17.31 9.87
N GLN A 30 -8.40 16.11 9.31
CA GLN A 30 -9.10 14.89 9.69
C GLN A 30 -8.85 14.52 11.16
N SER A 31 -7.62 14.72 11.66
CA SER A 31 -7.26 14.43 13.06
C SER A 31 -8.00 15.29 14.10
N ARG A 32 -8.61 16.39 13.67
CA ARG A 32 -9.43 17.27 14.52
C ARG A 32 -10.85 16.75 14.71
N ASN A 33 -11.28 15.77 13.92
CA ASN A 33 -12.61 15.17 14.04
C ASN A 33 -12.67 14.27 15.29
N PRO A 34 -13.54 14.59 16.28
CA PRO A 34 -13.63 13.85 17.53
C PRO A 34 -14.14 12.41 17.37
N ASP A 35 -14.77 12.07 16.24
CA ASP A 35 -15.30 10.73 15.95
C ASP A 35 -14.26 9.78 15.37
N LEU A 36 -13.04 10.27 15.10
CA LEU A 36 -11.94 9.51 14.55
C LEU A 36 -10.86 9.24 15.62
N ASP A 37 -10.22 8.09 15.50
CA ASP A 37 -9.03 7.67 16.24
C ASP A 37 -7.89 7.52 15.22
N CYS A 38 -6.99 8.52 15.17
CA CYS A 38 -6.02 8.67 14.11
C CYS A 38 -4.65 8.11 14.50
N PHE A 39 -4.13 7.21 13.68
CA PHE A 39 -2.79 6.62 13.76
C PHE A 39 -1.98 7.12 12.58
N TYR A 40 -1.00 7.97 12.82
CA TYR A 40 -0.12 8.51 11.79
C TYR A 40 1.31 8.11 12.08
N PHE A 41 2.03 7.65 11.06
CA PHE A 41 3.36 7.11 11.30
C PHE A 41 4.36 7.41 10.19
N LEU A 42 5.63 7.43 10.57
CA LEU A 42 6.74 7.44 9.63
C LEU A 42 6.99 6.00 9.20
N SER A 43 6.76 5.69 7.93
CA SER A 43 6.97 4.34 7.38
C SER A 43 8.45 4.13 7.02
N ASP A 44 9.31 4.17 8.03
CA ASP A 44 10.76 4.12 7.87
C ASP A 44 11.28 2.72 7.49
N LEU A 45 10.60 1.64 7.85
CA LEU A 45 10.92 0.32 7.31
C LEU A 45 10.62 0.21 5.81
N HIS A 46 9.53 0.83 5.33
CA HIS A 46 9.26 0.91 3.90
C HIS A 46 10.30 1.75 3.17
N ALA A 47 10.87 2.76 3.80
CA ALA A 47 11.90 3.59 3.19
C ALA A 47 13.15 2.81 2.80
N LEU A 48 13.51 1.75 3.54
CA LEU A 48 14.65 0.88 3.25
C LEU A 48 14.59 0.21 1.87
N ILE A 49 13.42 0.11 1.27
CA ILE A 49 13.24 -0.46 -0.07
C ILE A 49 13.98 0.37 -1.12
N LYS A 50 14.01 1.70 -0.95
CA LYS A 50 14.58 2.64 -1.93
C LYS A 50 15.71 3.50 -1.39
N CYS A 51 15.90 3.59 -0.08
CA CYS A 51 16.91 4.41 0.57
C CYS A 51 17.85 3.53 1.39
N GLN A 52 19.07 3.33 0.88
CA GLN A 52 20.13 2.57 1.55
C GLN A 52 21.23 3.47 2.12
N ASP A 53 20.99 4.78 2.12
CA ASP A 53 21.85 5.80 2.73
C ASP A 53 21.33 6.12 4.15
N PRO A 54 22.04 5.70 5.21
CA PRO A 54 21.58 5.88 6.59
C PRO A 54 21.43 7.34 6.99
N GLU A 55 22.39 8.22 6.61
CA GLU A 55 22.36 9.64 6.97
C GLU A 55 21.18 10.36 6.31
N ARG A 56 20.93 10.04 5.05
CA ARG A 56 19.77 10.56 4.32
C ARG A 56 18.46 10.11 4.94
N LEU A 57 18.36 8.83 5.33
CA LEU A 57 17.18 8.30 5.96
C LEU A 57 16.93 8.96 7.32
N GLU A 58 17.95 9.06 8.15
CA GLU A 58 17.89 9.71 9.46
C GLU A 58 17.42 11.16 9.35
N ARG A 59 18.05 11.94 8.50
CA ARG A 59 17.66 13.34 8.22
C ARG A 59 16.22 13.43 7.74
N SER A 60 15.82 12.59 6.80
CA SER A 60 14.47 12.59 6.26
C SER A 60 13.41 12.26 7.31
N ARG A 61 13.69 11.31 8.22
CA ARG A 61 12.78 10.97 9.34
C ARG A 61 12.55 12.17 10.24
N LEU A 62 13.64 12.87 10.63
CA LEU A 62 13.54 14.06 11.47
C LEU A 62 12.76 15.18 10.77
N GLN A 63 13.09 15.49 9.52
CA GLN A 63 12.43 16.55 8.75
C GLN A 63 10.94 16.31 8.55
N ILE A 64 10.55 15.07 8.26
CA ILE A 64 9.13 14.73 8.06
C ILE A 64 8.36 14.81 9.38
N ALA A 65 8.92 14.28 10.47
CA ALA A 65 8.28 14.37 11.78
C ALA A 65 8.11 15.84 12.22
N ALA A 66 9.17 16.64 12.08
CA ALA A 66 9.14 18.08 12.35
C ALA A 66 8.08 18.80 11.51
N THR A 67 7.94 18.42 10.24
CA THR A 67 6.95 18.99 9.34
C THR A 67 5.52 18.71 9.78
N TRP A 68 5.21 17.48 10.17
CA TRP A 68 3.87 17.14 10.67
C TRP A 68 3.47 17.96 11.89
N LEU A 69 4.36 18.04 12.88
CA LEU A 69 4.10 18.81 14.11
C LEU A 69 4.08 20.32 13.85
N ALA A 70 4.96 20.84 13.02
CA ALA A 70 4.97 22.26 12.63
C ALA A 70 3.69 22.67 11.90
N ALA A 71 3.18 21.79 11.03
CA ALA A 71 1.94 22.00 10.29
C ALA A 71 0.68 21.88 11.16
N GLY A 72 0.82 21.51 12.44
CA GLY A 72 -0.26 21.57 13.44
C GLY A 72 -0.86 20.23 13.83
N LEU A 73 -0.13 19.12 13.56
CA LEU A 73 -0.50 17.83 14.15
C LEU A 73 -0.38 17.91 15.69
N ASP A 74 -1.42 17.51 16.40
CA ASP A 74 -1.45 17.47 17.86
C ASP A 74 -1.13 16.05 18.35
N PRO A 75 0.08 15.77 18.87
CA PRO A 75 0.49 14.44 19.28
C PRO A 75 -0.27 13.92 20.52
N GLU A 76 -0.99 14.80 21.25
CA GLU A 76 -1.85 14.36 22.34
C GLU A 76 -3.16 13.76 21.83
N LYS A 77 -3.66 14.22 20.68
CA LYS A 77 -4.92 13.77 20.08
C LYS A 77 -4.76 12.60 19.13
N VAL A 78 -3.55 12.39 18.59
CA VAL A 78 -3.27 11.31 17.65
C VAL A 78 -2.22 10.36 18.20
N THR A 79 -2.17 9.15 17.65
CA THR A 79 -1.06 8.22 17.86
C THR A 79 -0.04 8.47 16.75
N PHE A 80 1.03 9.23 17.07
CA PHE A 80 2.06 9.62 16.10
C PHE A 80 3.40 8.93 16.45
N TYR A 81 3.91 8.05 15.57
CA TYR A 81 5.04 7.17 15.88
C TYR A 81 5.88 6.84 14.64
N ARG A 82 7.05 6.22 14.84
CA ARG A 82 7.83 5.58 13.77
C ARG A 82 7.46 4.10 13.67
N GLN A 83 7.35 3.60 12.47
CA GLN A 83 7.06 2.19 12.21
C GLN A 83 8.10 1.27 12.89
N SER A 84 9.38 1.66 12.86
CA SER A 84 10.48 0.91 13.50
C SER A 84 10.40 0.83 15.03
N ASP A 85 9.63 1.71 15.69
CA ASP A 85 9.41 1.67 17.14
C ASP A 85 8.30 0.68 17.55
N LEU A 86 7.65 0.03 16.57
CA LEU A 86 6.59 -0.94 16.77
C LEU A 86 7.00 -2.32 16.23
N PRO A 87 7.87 -3.07 16.93
CA PRO A 87 8.38 -4.35 16.46
C PRO A 87 7.29 -5.40 16.23
N GLU A 88 6.15 -5.25 16.88
CA GLU A 88 4.97 -6.08 16.67
C GLU A 88 4.50 -6.10 15.23
N THR A 89 4.69 -5.00 14.49
CA THR A 89 4.37 -4.91 13.04
C THR A 89 5.19 -5.91 12.23
N THR A 90 6.47 -6.05 12.50
CA THR A 90 7.34 -6.98 11.76
C THR A 90 7.00 -8.44 12.07
N LEU A 91 6.65 -8.74 13.32
CA LEU A 91 6.19 -10.07 13.71
C LEU A 91 4.86 -10.41 13.01
N LEU A 92 3.92 -9.46 12.98
CA LEU A 92 2.66 -9.64 12.25
C LEU A 92 2.92 -9.80 10.75
N ALA A 93 3.78 -8.97 10.15
CA ALA A 93 4.14 -9.09 8.74
C ALA A 93 4.67 -10.49 8.40
N TRP A 94 5.48 -11.09 9.27
CA TRP A 94 5.94 -12.46 9.08
C TRP A 94 4.79 -13.48 9.12
N MET A 95 3.90 -13.39 10.10
CA MET A 95 2.73 -14.28 10.17
C MET A 95 1.83 -14.16 8.94
N LEU A 96 1.62 -12.94 8.45
CA LEU A 96 0.87 -12.66 7.22
C LEU A 96 1.59 -13.18 5.97
N THR A 97 2.92 -13.07 5.92
CA THR A 97 3.75 -13.64 4.83
C THR A 97 3.54 -15.15 4.72
N CYS A 98 3.53 -15.86 5.85
CA CYS A 98 3.27 -17.30 5.88
C CYS A 98 1.84 -17.67 5.43
N SER A 99 0.90 -16.75 5.53
CA SER A 99 -0.49 -16.92 5.07
C SER A 99 -0.73 -16.44 3.65
N CYS A 100 0.17 -15.63 3.08
CA CYS A 100 0.02 -15.03 1.76
C CYS A 100 0.50 -15.98 0.65
N SER A 101 -0.22 -16.02 -0.48
CA SER A 101 0.23 -16.81 -1.63
C SER A 101 1.18 -16.00 -2.51
N LYS A 102 2.25 -16.63 -3.05
CA LYS A 102 3.14 -16.01 -4.04
C LYS A 102 2.37 -15.48 -5.26
N GLY A 103 1.30 -16.18 -5.69
CA GLY A 103 0.47 -15.75 -6.81
C GLY A 103 -0.27 -14.42 -6.58
N LEU A 104 -0.62 -14.09 -5.34
CA LEU A 104 -1.16 -12.76 -4.98
C LEU A 104 -0.06 -11.71 -5.13
N MET A 105 1.14 -11.98 -4.60
CA MET A 105 2.27 -11.05 -4.62
C MET A 105 2.76 -10.76 -6.05
N ASN A 106 2.78 -11.77 -6.93
CA ASN A 106 3.15 -11.59 -8.34
C ASN A 106 2.23 -10.62 -9.09
N ARG A 107 1.06 -10.29 -8.55
CA ARG A 107 0.09 -9.34 -9.16
C ARG A 107 0.28 -7.90 -8.70
N ALA A 108 1.15 -7.66 -7.71
CA ALA A 108 1.42 -6.31 -7.21
C ALA A 108 1.98 -5.42 -8.32
N HIS A 109 1.39 -4.23 -8.50
CA HIS A 109 1.75 -3.32 -9.60
C HIS A 109 3.22 -2.92 -9.57
N ALA A 110 3.78 -2.65 -8.39
CA ALA A 110 5.18 -2.25 -8.26
C ALA A 110 6.15 -3.37 -8.68
N TYR A 111 5.84 -4.63 -8.32
CA TYR A 111 6.64 -5.77 -8.77
C TYR A 111 6.54 -5.96 -10.29
N LYS A 112 5.31 -5.91 -10.85
CA LYS A 112 5.12 -6.01 -12.31
C LYS A 112 5.88 -4.93 -13.07
N ALA A 113 5.83 -3.69 -12.59
CA ALA A 113 6.56 -2.58 -13.24
C ALA A 113 8.08 -2.82 -13.28
N VAL A 114 8.65 -3.44 -12.22
CA VAL A 114 10.09 -3.80 -12.19
C VAL A 114 10.38 -4.95 -13.16
N VAL A 115 9.53 -5.98 -13.18
CA VAL A 115 9.65 -7.11 -14.12
C VAL A 115 9.61 -6.60 -15.57
N GLU A 116 8.60 -5.80 -15.93
CA GLU A 116 8.44 -5.22 -17.26
C GLU A 116 9.65 -4.37 -17.67
N ALA A 117 10.20 -3.58 -16.74
CA ALA A 117 11.38 -2.76 -16.99
C ALA A 117 12.65 -3.60 -17.18
N SER A 118 12.82 -4.72 -16.44
CA SER A 118 13.94 -5.65 -16.60
C SER A 118 13.84 -6.40 -17.94
N GLU A 119 12.66 -6.92 -18.28
CA GLU A 119 12.41 -7.59 -19.56
C GLU A 119 12.64 -6.65 -20.75
N ALA A 120 12.18 -5.39 -20.67
CA ALA A 120 12.42 -4.38 -21.70
C ALA A 120 13.91 -4.05 -21.89
N ALA A 121 14.72 -4.21 -20.83
CA ALA A 121 16.17 -4.06 -20.88
C ALA A 121 16.91 -5.33 -21.34
N GLY A 122 16.19 -6.44 -21.59
CA GLY A 122 16.78 -7.73 -21.94
C GLY A 122 17.47 -8.43 -20.76
N GLU A 123 17.13 -8.06 -19.53
CA GLU A 123 17.65 -8.65 -18.29
C GLU A 123 16.71 -9.74 -17.75
N ASP A 124 17.17 -10.48 -16.73
CA ASP A 124 16.30 -11.41 -16.00
C ASP A 124 15.12 -10.65 -15.38
N PRO A 125 13.89 -11.17 -15.44
CA PRO A 125 12.70 -10.50 -14.90
C PRO A 125 12.86 -10.01 -13.46
N ASP A 126 13.58 -10.76 -12.63
CA ASP A 126 13.78 -10.45 -11.21
C ASP A 126 15.09 -9.69 -10.92
N ALA A 127 15.91 -9.36 -11.94
CA ALA A 127 17.24 -8.76 -11.76
C ALA A 127 17.27 -7.51 -10.86
N LYS A 128 16.21 -6.69 -10.91
CA LYS A 128 16.09 -5.45 -10.14
C LYS A 128 15.08 -5.53 -8.98
N ALA A 129 14.45 -6.70 -8.80
CA ALA A 129 13.45 -6.90 -7.76
C ALA A 129 14.11 -7.36 -6.44
N THR A 130 14.15 -6.48 -5.45
CA THR A 130 14.54 -6.89 -4.09
C THR A 130 13.38 -7.59 -3.38
N MET A 131 13.68 -8.46 -2.40
CA MET A 131 12.65 -9.07 -1.55
C MET A 131 11.84 -8.00 -0.79
N GLY A 132 12.46 -6.89 -0.41
CA GLY A 132 11.75 -5.75 0.18
C GLY A 132 10.69 -5.17 -0.76
N LEU A 133 11.02 -4.96 -2.04
CA LEU A 133 10.07 -4.52 -3.06
C LEU A 133 8.97 -5.56 -3.30
N PHE A 134 9.29 -6.84 -3.28
CA PHE A 134 8.32 -7.89 -3.48
C PHE A 134 7.36 -8.04 -2.29
N CYS A 135 7.88 -7.92 -1.05
CA CYS A 135 7.13 -8.22 0.17
C CYS A 135 6.46 -6.99 0.83
N TYR A 136 6.78 -5.74 0.43
CA TYR A 136 6.25 -4.56 1.11
C TYR A 136 4.71 -4.48 1.16
N PRO A 137 3.91 -5.01 0.22
CA PRO A 137 2.46 -5.01 0.36
C PRO A 137 1.97 -5.79 1.58
N ILE A 138 2.74 -6.81 2.01
CA ILE A 138 2.43 -7.57 3.24
C ILE A 138 2.79 -6.73 4.48
N LEU A 139 3.90 -6.00 4.46
CA LEU A 139 4.26 -5.09 5.54
C LEU A 139 3.20 -3.97 5.67
N MET A 140 2.74 -3.40 4.55
CA MET A 140 1.64 -2.42 4.56
C MET A 140 0.33 -3.03 5.09
N ALA A 141 0.02 -4.28 4.73
CA ALA A 141 -1.11 -4.99 5.31
C ALA A 141 -0.97 -5.14 6.83
N ALA A 142 0.24 -5.45 7.33
CA ALA A 142 0.51 -5.52 8.77
C ALA A 142 0.31 -4.18 9.47
N ASP A 143 0.77 -3.06 8.89
CA ASP A 143 0.55 -1.71 9.44
C ASP A 143 -0.94 -1.41 9.62
N ILE A 144 -1.75 -1.79 8.65
CA ILE A 144 -3.20 -1.55 8.64
C ILE A 144 -3.93 -2.48 9.62
N LEU A 145 -3.61 -3.76 9.56
CA LEU A 145 -4.34 -4.80 10.27
C LEU A 145 -3.98 -4.86 11.76
N ILE A 146 -2.79 -4.40 12.17
CA ILE A 146 -2.37 -4.40 13.58
C ILE A 146 -3.27 -3.54 14.48
N PHE A 147 -3.90 -2.51 13.89
CA PHE A 147 -4.86 -1.66 14.58
C PHE A 147 -6.31 -1.93 14.16
N ASN A 148 -6.56 -2.88 13.25
CA ASN A 148 -7.86 -3.03 12.62
C ASN A 148 -8.37 -1.68 12.12
N ALA A 149 -7.56 -0.95 11.34
CA ALA A 149 -7.92 0.36 10.80
C ALA A 149 -9.15 0.24 9.90
N ASP A 150 -10.15 1.11 10.16
CA ASP A 150 -11.38 1.15 9.35
C ASP A 150 -11.16 1.88 8.03
N LEU A 151 -10.41 2.99 8.08
CA LEU A 151 -10.20 3.90 6.96
C LEU A 151 -8.70 4.13 6.74
N VAL A 152 -8.28 4.05 5.48
CA VAL A 152 -6.89 4.29 5.08
C VAL A 152 -6.89 5.35 3.98
N PRO A 153 -6.52 6.61 4.29
CA PRO A 153 -6.32 7.66 3.29
C PRO A 153 -5.18 7.27 2.35
N VAL A 154 -5.50 7.08 1.08
CA VAL A 154 -4.52 6.66 0.05
C VAL A 154 -4.80 7.30 -1.30
N GLY A 155 -3.75 7.46 -2.11
CA GLY A 155 -3.89 7.76 -3.53
C GLY A 155 -4.49 6.58 -4.30
N LYS A 156 -5.03 6.85 -5.49
CA LYS A 156 -5.65 5.83 -6.37
C LYS A 156 -4.71 4.67 -6.70
N ASP A 157 -3.41 4.93 -6.79
CA ASP A 157 -2.34 3.95 -7.05
C ASP A 157 -2.15 2.94 -5.91
N GLN A 158 -2.64 3.25 -4.70
CA GLN A 158 -2.51 2.39 -3.52
C GLN A 158 -3.75 1.53 -3.24
N ILE A 159 -4.83 1.69 -4.01
CA ILE A 159 -6.07 0.91 -3.80
C ILE A 159 -5.81 -0.59 -3.89
N GLN A 160 -4.99 -1.03 -4.84
CA GLN A 160 -4.63 -2.44 -4.98
C GLN A 160 -4.01 -3.03 -3.71
N HIS A 161 -3.19 -2.26 -2.99
CA HIS A 161 -2.56 -2.74 -1.75
C HIS A 161 -3.60 -2.97 -0.64
N LEU A 162 -4.66 -2.16 -0.59
CA LEU A 162 -5.75 -2.38 0.35
C LEU A 162 -6.57 -3.64 -0.02
N GLU A 163 -6.78 -3.90 -1.31
CA GLU A 163 -7.42 -5.13 -1.78
C GLU A 163 -6.57 -6.34 -1.39
N MET A 164 -5.25 -6.27 -1.59
CA MET A 164 -4.32 -7.30 -1.15
C MET A 164 -4.36 -7.50 0.37
N ALA A 165 -4.43 -6.42 1.16
CA ALA A 165 -4.55 -6.49 2.61
C ALA A 165 -5.85 -7.21 3.04
N ARG A 166 -6.97 -6.97 2.36
CA ARG A 166 -8.25 -7.68 2.58
C ARG A 166 -8.15 -9.16 2.25
N ASP A 167 -7.52 -9.53 1.13
CA ASP A 167 -7.31 -10.92 0.73
C ASP A 167 -6.46 -11.66 1.77
N ILE A 168 -5.39 -11.02 2.25
CA ILE A 168 -4.49 -11.56 3.28
C ILE A 168 -5.24 -11.72 4.61
N ALA A 169 -5.99 -10.70 5.04
CA ALA A 169 -6.80 -10.73 6.24
C ALA A 169 -7.86 -11.85 6.21
N THR A 170 -8.56 -11.97 5.08
CA THR A 170 -9.57 -13.04 4.87
C THR A 170 -8.93 -14.41 5.01
N ARG A 171 -7.78 -14.62 4.37
CA ARG A 171 -7.09 -15.90 4.42
C ARG A 171 -6.58 -16.23 5.84
N PHE A 172 -6.02 -15.26 6.54
CA PHE A 172 -5.58 -15.43 7.93
C PHE A 172 -6.76 -15.75 8.84
N ASN A 173 -7.86 -15.00 8.74
CA ASN A 173 -9.08 -15.24 9.50
C ASN A 173 -9.63 -16.67 9.25
N ASN A 174 -9.73 -17.10 8.00
CA ASN A 174 -10.22 -18.44 7.65
C ASN A 174 -9.32 -19.57 8.18
N THR A 175 -8.02 -19.30 8.39
CA THR A 175 -7.07 -20.30 8.85
C THR A 175 -7.01 -20.38 10.37
N TYR A 176 -7.05 -19.25 11.06
CA TYR A 176 -6.69 -19.17 12.48
C TYR A 176 -7.78 -18.60 13.38
N ALA A 177 -8.76 -17.88 12.83
CA ALA A 177 -9.79 -17.28 13.66
C ALA A 177 -10.83 -18.34 14.13
N PRO A 178 -11.33 -18.20 15.36
CA PRO A 178 -12.49 -19.01 15.80
C PRO A 178 -13.71 -18.73 14.91
N GLN A 179 -14.54 -19.73 14.71
CA GLN A 179 -15.75 -19.61 13.89
C GLN A 179 -16.62 -18.43 14.35
N GLY A 180 -16.95 -17.53 13.41
CA GLY A 180 -17.76 -16.33 13.66
C GLY A 180 -17.06 -15.19 14.43
N LYS A 181 -15.75 -15.28 14.69
CA LYS A 181 -14.97 -14.24 15.40
C LYS A 181 -13.67 -13.91 14.66
N PRO A 182 -13.75 -13.14 13.57
CA PRO A 182 -12.55 -12.78 12.81
C PRO A 182 -11.61 -11.92 13.66
N PHE A 183 -10.29 -12.10 13.51
CA PHE A 183 -9.28 -11.25 14.11
C PHE A 183 -9.19 -9.91 13.39
N PHE A 184 -9.21 -9.95 12.06
CA PHE A 184 -9.06 -8.76 11.22
C PHE A 184 -10.39 -8.35 10.63
N HIS A 185 -10.65 -7.03 10.71
CA HIS A 185 -11.72 -6.36 9.99
C HIS A 185 -11.21 -5.88 8.62
N MET A 186 -12.12 -5.67 7.67
CA MET A 186 -11.75 -5.24 6.32
C MET A 186 -11.54 -3.73 6.29
N PRO A 187 -10.33 -3.24 5.93
CA PRO A 187 -10.06 -1.81 5.79
C PRO A 187 -10.72 -1.25 4.53
N TYR A 188 -11.06 0.05 4.55
CA TYR A 188 -11.58 0.78 3.40
C TYR A 188 -10.63 1.89 2.98
N ALA A 189 -10.42 2.02 1.66
CA ALA A 189 -9.69 3.14 1.10
C ALA A 189 -10.51 4.41 1.25
N LEU A 190 -9.91 5.46 1.79
CA LEU A 190 -10.44 6.81 1.74
C LEU A 190 -9.67 7.56 0.65
N VAL A 191 -10.27 7.62 -0.55
CA VAL A 191 -9.72 8.36 -1.68
C VAL A 191 -10.39 9.70 -1.75
N ASP A 192 -9.63 10.76 -1.55
CA ASP A 192 -10.14 12.11 -1.75
C ASP A 192 -9.93 12.50 -3.23
N GLU A 193 -10.99 12.43 -4.01
CA GLU A 193 -10.97 12.77 -5.44
C GLU A 193 -10.79 14.27 -5.69
N SER A 194 -11.02 15.11 -4.66
CA SER A 194 -10.83 16.56 -4.75
C SER A 194 -9.37 16.99 -4.61
N LEU A 195 -8.49 16.10 -4.17
CA LEU A 195 -7.06 16.36 -4.04
C LEU A 195 -6.39 16.32 -5.42
N GLU A 196 -6.43 17.46 -6.10
CA GLU A 196 -5.68 17.66 -7.32
C GLU A 196 -4.17 17.57 -7.03
N LEU A 197 -3.44 16.85 -7.88
CA LEU A 197 -1.99 16.81 -7.81
C LEU A 197 -1.43 18.18 -8.16
N LEU A 198 -0.77 18.86 -7.22
CA LEU A 198 -0.20 20.17 -7.49
C LEU A 198 0.89 20.09 -8.56
N PRO A 199 0.87 21.03 -9.52
CA PRO A 199 1.93 21.17 -10.49
C PRO A 199 3.20 21.72 -9.83
N GLY A 200 4.36 21.35 -10.38
CA GLY A 200 5.65 21.98 -10.08
C GLY A 200 5.86 23.26 -10.85
N THR A 201 7.08 23.79 -10.76
CA THR A 201 7.48 25.05 -11.43
C THR A 201 7.38 24.97 -12.94
N ASP A 202 7.44 23.78 -13.54
CA ASP A 202 7.40 23.49 -14.96
C ASP A 202 6.00 23.08 -15.49
N GLY A 203 5.00 23.11 -14.63
CA GLY A 203 3.62 22.74 -14.96
C GLY A 203 3.32 21.22 -14.91
N ARG A 204 4.34 20.36 -14.88
CA ARG A 204 4.15 18.92 -14.64
C ARG A 204 3.87 18.64 -13.16
N LYS A 205 3.40 17.43 -12.84
CA LYS A 205 3.25 16.99 -11.44
C LYS A 205 4.51 17.34 -10.63
N MET A 206 4.32 17.99 -9.47
CA MET A 206 5.41 18.31 -8.56
C MET A 206 6.11 17.04 -8.07
N SER A 207 7.38 16.88 -8.40
CA SER A 207 8.17 15.69 -8.07
C SER A 207 9.66 16.03 -8.00
N LYS A 208 10.35 15.45 -7.01
CA LYS A 208 11.82 15.58 -6.90
C LYS A 208 12.56 15.02 -8.12
N SER A 209 12.00 14.02 -8.77
CA SER A 209 12.61 13.43 -9.98
C SER A 209 12.62 14.37 -11.18
N TYR A 210 11.80 15.42 -11.16
CA TYR A 210 11.73 16.44 -12.22
C TYR A 210 12.43 17.74 -11.85
N ASP A 211 12.99 17.83 -10.65
CA ASP A 211 13.61 19.07 -10.11
C ASP A 211 12.68 20.29 -10.20
N ASN A 212 11.37 20.07 -10.05
CA ASN A 212 10.32 21.07 -10.20
C ASN A 212 9.58 21.37 -8.89
N VAL A 213 10.13 20.94 -7.75
CA VAL A 213 9.46 21.05 -6.44
C VAL A 213 9.56 22.46 -5.87
N ILE A 214 8.49 22.88 -5.18
CA ILE A 214 8.48 24.08 -4.34
C ILE A 214 8.61 23.59 -2.90
N PRO A 215 9.71 23.87 -2.17
CA PRO A 215 9.94 23.37 -0.83
C PRO A 215 8.91 23.92 0.15
N LEU A 216 8.54 23.13 1.17
CA LEU A 216 7.56 23.57 2.17
C LEU A 216 8.21 24.53 3.19
N PHE A 217 9.26 24.10 3.88
CA PHE A 217 9.92 24.90 4.91
C PHE A 217 11.40 25.15 4.62
N GLU A 218 12.05 24.25 3.90
CA GLU A 218 13.49 24.29 3.64
C GLU A 218 13.88 25.53 2.84
N GLY A 219 14.93 26.23 3.29
CA GLY A 219 15.39 27.49 2.70
C GLY A 219 14.51 28.70 3.01
N GLY A 220 13.45 28.53 3.79
CA GLY A 220 12.60 29.60 4.30
C GLY A 220 11.84 30.40 3.25
N SER A 221 11.41 31.60 3.60
CA SER A 221 10.66 32.53 2.73
C SER A 221 11.43 32.90 1.44
N LYS A 222 12.76 32.99 1.54
CA LYS A 222 13.61 33.33 0.39
C LYS A 222 13.56 32.22 -0.68
N ALA A 223 13.73 30.95 -0.29
CA ALA A 223 13.67 29.84 -1.22
C ALA A 223 12.27 29.70 -1.83
N LEU A 224 11.20 29.86 -1.02
CA LEU A 224 9.84 29.86 -1.52
C LEU A 224 9.66 30.93 -2.62
N LYS A 225 10.08 32.17 -2.36
CA LYS A 225 9.97 33.29 -3.32
C LYS A 225 10.73 33.00 -4.60
N GLU A 226 11.94 32.47 -4.48
CA GLU A 226 12.77 32.09 -5.63
C GLU A 226 12.07 31.01 -6.49
N MET A 227 11.56 29.94 -5.86
CA MET A 227 10.89 28.86 -6.61
C MET A 227 9.59 29.32 -7.23
N VAL A 228 8.78 30.14 -6.55
CA VAL A 228 7.58 30.75 -7.13
C VAL A 228 7.93 31.64 -8.34
N SER A 229 9.04 32.37 -8.31
CA SER A 229 9.49 33.19 -9.44
C SER A 229 9.86 32.36 -10.67
N ARG A 230 10.31 31.10 -10.49
CA ARG A 230 10.67 30.16 -11.56
C ARG A 230 9.47 29.47 -12.24
N ILE A 231 8.25 29.64 -11.71
CA ILE A 231 7.07 29.06 -12.34
C ILE A 231 6.97 29.54 -13.79
N VAL A 232 6.88 28.59 -14.71
CA VAL A 232 6.79 28.88 -16.14
C VAL A 232 5.48 29.60 -16.46
N THR A 233 5.59 30.71 -17.17
CA THR A 233 4.46 31.50 -17.69
C THR A 233 4.76 31.88 -19.15
N ASP A 234 3.76 32.27 -19.89
CA ASP A 234 3.94 32.79 -21.25
C ASP A 234 4.61 34.18 -21.24
N ASP A 235 4.84 34.77 -22.42
CA ASP A 235 5.53 36.02 -22.65
C ASP A 235 4.61 37.27 -22.70
N ARG A 236 3.31 37.11 -22.37
CA ARG A 236 2.32 38.22 -22.37
C ARG A 236 2.69 39.29 -21.37
N LYS A 237 2.65 40.53 -21.81
CA LYS A 237 3.02 41.70 -21.03
C LYS A 237 1.92 42.11 -20.04
N PRO A 238 2.24 42.91 -19.02
CA PRO A 238 1.22 43.57 -18.22
C PRO A 238 0.25 44.36 -19.11
N GLY A 239 -1.07 44.27 -18.81
CA GLY A 239 -2.14 44.83 -19.60
C GLY A 239 -2.67 43.95 -20.73
N GLU A 240 -1.97 42.86 -21.08
CA GLU A 240 -2.48 41.88 -22.05
C GLU A 240 -3.30 40.80 -21.34
N PRO A 241 -4.51 40.48 -21.82
CA PRO A 241 -5.34 39.41 -21.26
C PRO A 241 -4.62 38.08 -21.24
N LYS A 242 -4.75 37.37 -20.13
CA LYS A 242 -4.13 36.06 -19.91
C LYS A 242 -5.18 34.98 -19.70
N ASP A 243 -4.92 33.79 -20.21
CA ASP A 243 -5.78 32.63 -19.96
C ASP A 243 -5.43 32.00 -18.62
N PRO A 244 -6.32 32.07 -17.61
CA PRO A 244 -6.08 31.48 -16.29
C PRO A 244 -5.89 29.96 -16.31
N ASP A 245 -6.42 29.26 -17.33
CA ASP A 245 -6.38 27.81 -17.41
C ASP A 245 -5.10 27.30 -18.10
N SER A 246 -4.32 28.18 -18.73
CA SER A 246 -3.06 27.85 -19.40
C SER A 246 -1.84 27.78 -18.49
N THR A 247 -1.97 28.10 -17.20
CA THR A 247 -0.82 28.22 -16.29
C THR A 247 -1.01 27.40 -15.01
N SER A 248 0.07 26.76 -14.56
CA SER A 248 0.14 26.08 -13.26
C SER A 248 0.00 27.04 -12.07
N LEU A 249 0.25 28.33 -12.29
CA LEU A 249 0.19 29.36 -11.24
C LEU A 249 -1.21 29.47 -10.65
N THR A 250 -2.26 29.42 -11.47
CA THR A 250 -3.66 29.43 -11.02
C THR A 250 -4.06 28.21 -10.22
N GLN A 251 -3.57 27.02 -10.59
CA GLN A 251 -3.83 25.80 -9.83
C GLN A 251 -3.16 25.87 -8.45
N LEU A 252 -1.92 26.38 -8.39
CA LEU A 252 -1.23 26.61 -7.11
C LEU A 252 -1.97 27.67 -6.29
N PHE A 253 -2.44 28.76 -6.89
CA PHE A 253 -3.18 29.80 -6.19
C PHE A 253 -4.49 29.25 -5.61
N LYS A 254 -5.24 28.45 -6.38
CA LYS A 254 -6.48 27.79 -5.95
C LYS A 254 -6.26 26.98 -4.66
N ALA A 255 -5.12 26.27 -4.55
CA ALA A 255 -4.83 25.41 -3.41
C ALA A 255 -4.62 26.15 -2.08
N PHE A 256 -4.31 27.45 -2.13
CA PHE A 256 -4.01 28.29 -0.96
C PHE A 256 -4.96 29.49 -0.82
N SER A 257 -6.05 29.55 -1.56
CA SER A 257 -6.99 30.67 -1.56
C SER A 257 -8.42 30.22 -1.29
N THR A 258 -9.28 31.17 -0.87
CA THR A 258 -10.73 30.93 -0.82
C THR A 258 -11.29 30.91 -2.26
N PRO A 259 -12.50 30.33 -2.46
CA PRO A 259 -13.17 30.39 -3.77
C PRO A 259 -13.31 31.81 -4.33
N GLU A 260 -13.60 32.79 -3.47
CA GLU A 260 -13.78 34.20 -3.83
C GLU A 260 -12.43 34.82 -4.28
N GLN A 261 -11.36 34.58 -3.52
CA GLN A 261 -10.01 35.04 -3.87
C GLN A 261 -9.55 34.43 -5.20
N TYR A 262 -9.83 33.13 -5.39
CA TYR A 262 -9.49 32.46 -6.63
C TYR A 262 -10.25 33.01 -7.84
N ALA A 263 -11.57 33.26 -7.69
CA ALA A 263 -12.38 33.85 -8.73
C ALA A 263 -11.88 35.25 -9.13
N LEU A 264 -11.60 36.09 -8.14
CA LEU A 264 -11.04 37.44 -8.38
C LEU A 264 -9.68 37.38 -9.10
N PHE A 265 -8.79 36.50 -8.64
CA PHE A 265 -7.48 36.33 -9.26
C PHE A 265 -7.55 35.91 -10.74
N ARG A 266 -8.52 35.04 -11.09
CA ARG A 266 -8.78 34.64 -12.50
C ARG A 266 -9.26 35.82 -13.35
N GLU A 267 -10.18 36.65 -12.85
CA GLU A 267 -10.67 37.82 -13.59
C GLU A 267 -9.53 38.84 -13.80
N GLU A 268 -8.74 39.11 -12.77
CA GLU A 268 -7.60 40.03 -12.89
C GLU A 268 -6.55 39.55 -13.92
N LEU A 269 -6.35 38.23 -14.05
CA LEU A 269 -5.51 37.69 -15.12
C LEU A 269 -6.09 37.96 -16.51
N LYS A 270 -7.41 37.80 -16.68
CA LYS A 270 -8.10 38.15 -17.93
C LYS A 270 -8.03 39.64 -18.24
N ASP A 271 -8.06 40.48 -17.21
CA ASP A 271 -7.92 41.93 -17.29
C ASP A 271 -6.47 42.42 -17.49
N GLY A 272 -5.50 41.49 -17.55
CA GLY A 272 -4.12 41.82 -17.90
C GLY A 272 -3.15 41.94 -16.72
N LEU A 273 -3.48 41.37 -15.54
CA LEU A 273 -2.54 41.29 -14.40
C LEU A 273 -1.18 40.76 -14.86
N GLY A 274 -0.10 41.48 -14.59
CA GLY A 274 1.26 41.06 -14.96
C GLY A 274 1.74 39.81 -14.24
N TRP A 275 2.49 38.93 -14.92
CA TRP A 275 2.97 37.68 -14.33
C TRP A 275 3.81 37.89 -13.06
N GLY A 276 4.63 38.95 -13.02
CA GLY A 276 5.41 39.27 -11.81
C GLY A 276 4.53 39.53 -10.58
N GLU A 277 3.44 40.30 -10.77
CA GLU A 277 2.49 40.58 -9.71
C GLU A 277 1.68 39.31 -9.34
N ALA A 278 1.25 38.54 -10.33
CA ALA A 278 0.55 37.27 -10.12
C ALA A 278 1.40 36.30 -9.27
N LYS A 279 2.69 36.19 -9.55
CA LYS A 279 3.65 35.39 -8.76
C LYS A 279 3.84 35.93 -7.34
N ASN A 280 3.91 37.25 -7.17
CA ASN A 280 3.97 37.88 -5.86
C ASN A 280 2.72 37.58 -5.02
N ARG A 281 1.54 37.63 -5.59
CA ARG A 281 0.30 37.27 -4.91
C ARG A 281 0.27 35.81 -4.52
N LEU A 282 0.69 34.90 -5.41
CA LEU A 282 0.82 33.48 -5.08
C LEU A 282 1.79 33.27 -3.92
N PHE A 283 2.96 33.91 -3.96
CA PHE A 283 3.93 33.86 -2.88
C PHE A 283 3.32 34.32 -1.55
N ASN A 284 2.65 35.47 -1.54
CA ASN A 284 2.01 36.00 -0.33
C ASN A 284 0.92 35.06 0.22
N GLN A 285 0.16 34.44 -0.67
CA GLN A 285 -0.89 33.49 -0.30
C GLN A 285 -0.32 32.23 0.38
N ILE A 286 0.75 31.66 -0.22
CA ILE A 286 1.43 30.49 0.35
C ILE A 286 2.14 30.90 1.65
N GLU A 287 2.90 32.00 1.65
CA GLU A 287 3.62 32.49 2.82
C GLU A 287 2.70 32.80 4.00
N GLY A 288 1.52 33.34 3.73
CA GLY A 288 0.50 33.60 4.76
C GLY A 288 0.08 32.32 5.50
N GLU A 289 -0.01 31.20 4.81
CA GLU A 289 -0.38 29.92 5.42
C GLU A 289 0.81 29.21 6.08
N ILE A 290 1.92 29.03 5.36
CA ILE A 290 3.05 28.20 5.85
C ILE A 290 4.09 28.97 6.64
N GLY A 291 4.20 30.29 6.43
CA GLY A 291 5.18 31.15 7.13
C GLY A 291 5.11 31.04 8.65
N PRO A 292 3.91 31.12 9.28
CA PRO A 292 3.74 30.95 10.72
C PRO A 292 4.14 29.56 11.27
N MET A 293 4.28 28.57 10.40
CA MET A 293 4.65 27.19 10.79
C MET A 293 6.19 27.03 10.88
N ARG A 294 6.97 27.84 10.16
CA ARG A 294 8.44 27.69 10.08
C ARG A 294 9.14 27.80 11.42
N PRO A 295 8.85 28.76 12.30
CA PRO A 295 9.52 28.82 13.62
C PRO A 295 9.34 27.54 14.43
N ARG A 296 8.18 26.87 14.30
CA ARG A 296 7.94 25.58 14.96
C ARG A 296 8.76 24.47 14.32
N TYR A 297 8.84 24.47 12.99
CA TYR A 297 9.67 23.51 12.25
C TYR A 297 11.16 23.64 12.65
N GLU A 298 11.70 24.86 12.64
CA GLU A 298 13.08 25.15 13.03
C GLU A 298 13.37 24.73 14.47
N LYS A 299 12.43 24.99 15.40
CA LYS A 299 12.55 24.51 16.77
C LYS A 299 12.72 23.01 16.84
N PHE A 300 11.85 22.23 16.16
CA PHE A 300 11.92 20.77 16.18
C PHE A 300 13.19 20.22 15.51
N ILE A 301 13.68 20.86 14.47
CA ILE A 301 14.95 20.48 13.81
C ILE A 301 16.16 20.73 14.74
N ASN A 302 16.13 21.83 15.49
CA ASN A 302 17.22 22.19 16.41
C ASN A 302 17.14 21.47 17.76
N GLU A 303 15.98 20.92 18.13
CA GLU A 303 15.76 20.20 19.39
C GLU A 303 15.28 18.75 19.09
N PRO A 304 16.11 17.88 18.49
CA PRO A 304 15.70 16.53 18.06
C PRO A 304 15.30 15.62 19.24
N SER A 305 15.76 15.90 20.47
CA SER A 305 15.35 15.16 21.67
C SER A 305 13.86 15.32 21.98
N VAL A 306 13.30 16.53 21.80
CA VAL A 306 11.86 16.78 21.96
C VAL A 306 11.05 15.95 20.96
N MET A 307 11.56 15.84 19.74
CA MET A 307 10.96 15.01 18.69
C MET A 307 10.99 13.53 19.07
N GLU A 308 12.13 13.06 19.59
CA GLU A 308 12.29 11.68 20.06
C GLU A 308 11.27 11.35 21.15
N ASP A 309 11.12 12.20 22.15
CA ASP A 309 10.15 12.02 23.24
C ASP A 309 8.70 11.91 22.73
N ILE A 310 8.32 12.76 21.77
CA ILE A 310 7.00 12.74 21.14
C ILE A 310 6.76 11.41 20.42
N LEU A 311 7.71 10.97 19.59
CA LEU A 311 7.58 9.73 18.82
C LEU A 311 7.56 8.49 19.72
N GLN A 312 8.38 8.46 20.77
CA GLN A 312 8.40 7.37 21.75
C GLN A 312 7.08 7.32 22.55
N ALA A 313 6.53 8.47 22.94
CA ALA A 313 5.22 8.53 23.57
C ALA A 313 4.12 8.00 22.63
N GLY A 314 4.18 8.34 21.35
CA GLY A 314 3.30 7.81 20.32
C GLY A 314 3.44 6.31 20.12
N ALA A 315 4.68 5.79 20.07
CA ALA A 315 4.94 4.37 19.99
C ALA A 315 4.41 3.62 21.23
N ALA A 316 4.55 4.19 22.42
CA ALA A 316 3.98 3.63 23.64
C ALA A 316 2.43 3.57 23.58
N LYS A 317 1.76 4.61 23.04
CA LYS A 317 0.30 4.59 22.78
C LYS A 317 -0.05 3.46 21.78
N ALA A 318 0.67 3.34 20.66
CA ALA A 318 0.47 2.31 19.66
C ALA A 318 0.62 0.90 20.24
N ARG A 319 1.68 0.65 21.03
CA ARG A 319 1.96 -0.66 21.62
C ARG A 319 0.93 -1.12 22.64
N LYS A 320 0.24 -0.20 23.33
CA LYS A 320 -0.86 -0.57 24.23
C LYS A 320 -1.99 -1.31 23.52
N LEU A 321 -2.19 -1.07 22.22
CA LEU A 321 -3.17 -1.76 21.39
C LEU A 321 -2.53 -2.94 20.64
N ALA A 322 -1.39 -2.72 20.02
CA ALA A 322 -0.73 -3.67 19.13
C ALA A 322 -0.18 -4.89 19.86
N ALA A 323 0.50 -4.69 20.99
CA ALA A 323 1.18 -5.80 21.67
C ALA A 323 0.21 -6.88 22.19
N PRO A 324 -0.90 -6.56 22.89
CA PRO A 324 -1.85 -7.59 23.32
C PRO A 324 -2.54 -8.26 22.14
N PHE A 325 -2.86 -7.51 21.07
CA PHE A 325 -3.48 -8.07 19.88
C PHE A 325 -2.54 -9.04 19.15
N VAL A 326 -1.29 -8.64 18.91
CA VAL A 326 -0.31 -9.53 18.27
C VAL A 326 -0.03 -10.77 19.16
N ALA A 327 0.01 -10.62 20.48
CA ALA A 327 0.14 -11.76 21.39
C ALA A 327 -1.05 -12.75 21.26
N GLU A 328 -2.25 -12.24 21.03
CA GLU A 328 -3.42 -13.09 20.73
C GLU A 328 -3.24 -13.85 19.40
N LEU A 329 -2.77 -13.19 18.34
CA LEU A 329 -2.49 -13.81 17.04
C LEU A 329 -1.36 -14.86 17.14
N VAL A 330 -0.28 -14.58 17.87
CA VAL A 330 0.79 -15.53 18.17
C VAL A 330 0.23 -16.78 18.84
N LYS A 331 -0.66 -16.61 19.81
CA LYS A 331 -1.33 -17.72 20.47
C LYS A 331 -2.23 -18.51 19.51
N ALA A 332 -2.96 -17.83 18.64
CA ALA A 332 -3.85 -18.45 17.65
C ALA A 332 -3.08 -19.25 16.59
N THR A 333 -1.89 -18.76 16.17
CA THR A 333 -1.01 -19.49 15.24
C THR A 333 -0.28 -20.68 15.87
N GLY A 334 -0.46 -20.92 17.16
CA GLY A 334 0.17 -22.04 17.88
C GLY A 334 1.56 -21.75 18.45
N LEU A 335 2.10 -20.56 18.27
CA LEU A 335 3.41 -20.10 18.79
C LEU A 335 3.32 -19.68 20.27
N ARG A 336 2.58 -20.41 21.07
CA ARG A 336 2.34 -20.14 22.48
C ARG A 336 3.36 -20.83 23.37
N SER A 337 3.52 -20.33 24.61
CA SER A 337 4.34 -20.96 25.62
C SER A 337 3.86 -22.40 25.91
N PHE A 338 4.80 -23.31 26.09
CA PHE A 338 4.48 -24.69 26.48
C PHE A 338 3.79 -24.79 27.85
N THR A 339 3.93 -23.81 28.73
CA THR A 339 3.20 -23.75 30.01
C THR A 339 1.68 -23.57 29.81
N GLN A 340 1.27 -23.10 28.63
CA GLN A 340 -0.16 -22.96 28.24
C GLN A 340 -0.67 -24.19 27.48
N PHE A 341 0.15 -25.20 27.29
CA PHE A 341 -0.24 -26.40 26.57
C PHE A 341 -1.10 -27.29 27.53
N LYS A 342 -2.38 -27.39 27.20
CA LYS A 342 -3.37 -28.19 27.97
C LYS A 342 -3.40 -29.66 27.59
N GLY A 343 -2.41 -30.16 26.88
CA GLY A 343 -2.32 -31.56 26.46
C GLY A 343 -1.53 -32.37 27.48
N SER A 344 -2.06 -33.54 27.95
CA SER A 344 -1.24 -34.52 28.65
C SER A 344 -0.21 -35.11 27.68
N ALA A 345 0.94 -35.59 28.19
CA ALA A 345 1.95 -36.29 27.37
C ALA A 345 1.36 -37.44 26.52
N HIS A 346 0.22 -37.99 26.91
CA HIS A 346 -0.53 -38.98 26.16
C HIS A 346 -1.31 -38.41 24.96
N SER A 347 -1.60 -37.12 24.91
CA SER A 347 -2.28 -36.49 23.77
C SER A 347 -1.33 -36.02 22.66
N LEU A 348 -0.01 -36.17 22.87
CA LEU A 348 1.03 -36.06 21.83
C LEU A 348 1.07 -37.28 20.90
N GLY A 349 0.28 -38.33 21.18
CA GLY A 349 -0.01 -39.32 20.18
C GLY A 349 -0.63 -38.63 18.99
N VAL A 350 0.13 -38.71 17.89
CA VAL A 350 -0.21 -38.23 16.55
C VAL A 350 -1.73 -38.11 16.42
N ARG A 351 -2.29 -36.89 16.57
CA ARG A 351 -3.60 -36.64 15.94
C ARG A 351 -3.35 -36.99 14.49
N LYS A 352 -3.83 -38.13 14.06
CA LYS A 352 -4.14 -38.31 12.66
C LYS A 352 -4.93 -37.06 12.34
N GLU A 353 -4.35 -36.15 11.56
CA GLU A 353 -5.14 -35.08 10.96
C GLU A 353 -6.43 -35.75 10.53
N PRO A 354 -7.61 -35.20 10.86
CA PRO A 354 -8.84 -35.73 10.29
C PRO A 354 -8.52 -35.77 8.81
N ALA A 355 -8.49 -36.96 8.23
CA ALA A 355 -8.10 -37.11 6.84
C ALA A 355 -8.95 -36.08 6.14
N LYS A 356 -8.34 -35.00 5.62
CA LYS A 356 -9.03 -34.08 4.71
C LYS A 356 -9.65 -35.06 3.76
N SER A 357 -10.97 -35.16 3.71
CA SER A 357 -11.65 -36.01 2.75
C SER A 357 -11.11 -35.55 1.41
N ARG A 358 -10.10 -36.26 0.92
CA ARG A 358 -9.52 -35.97 -0.37
C ARG A 358 -10.64 -36.21 -1.34
N SER A 359 -11.30 -35.15 -1.77
CA SER A 359 -12.16 -35.23 -2.95
C SER A 359 -11.25 -35.41 -4.15
N ALA A 360 -11.75 -36.06 -5.19
CA ALA A 360 -11.06 -36.10 -6.46
C ALA A 360 -10.67 -34.66 -6.88
N GLY A 361 -9.53 -34.50 -7.52
CA GLY A 361 -9.05 -33.18 -7.88
C GLY A 361 -8.11 -33.17 -9.09
N PHE A 362 -8.20 -32.09 -9.87
CA PHE A 362 -7.25 -31.85 -10.95
C PHE A 362 -5.94 -31.27 -10.41
N LYS A 363 -4.78 -31.83 -10.88
CA LYS A 363 -3.46 -31.29 -10.65
C LYS A 363 -2.84 -30.94 -11.99
N GLN A 364 -2.45 -29.68 -12.19
CA GLN A 364 -1.71 -29.23 -13.36
C GLN A 364 -0.21 -29.23 -13.04
N TYR A 365 0.60 -29.52 -14.05
CA TYR A 365 2.07 -29.56 -13.96
C TYR A 365 2.71 -29.15 -15.28
N ARG A 366 3.99 -28.82 -15.22
CA ARG A 366 4.82 -28.56 -16.40
C ARG A 366 5.74 -29.74 -16.61
N GLU A 367 5.82 -30.20 -17.85
CA GLU A 367 6.73 -31.29 -18.28
C GLU A 367 8.18 -30.78 -18.43
N GLN A 368 9.12 -31.70 -18.47
CA GLN A 368 10.54 -31.38 -18.65
C GLN A 368 10.83 -30.74 -20.02
N ASP A 369 10.02 -31.02 -21.02
CA ASP A 369 10.11 -30.45 -22.37
C ASP A 369 9.49 -29.05 -22.48
N GLY A 370 8.99 -28.50 -21.36
CA GLY A 370 8.40 -27.18 -21.29
C GLY A 370 6.90 -27.16 -21.60
N THR A 371 6.28 -28.23 -22.03
CA THR A 371 4.85 -28.36 -22.24
C THR A 371 4.11 -28.48 -20.91
N PHE A 372 2.77 -28.38 -20.96
CA PHE A 372 1.92 -28.47 -19.77
C PHE A 372 1.06 -29.72 -19.81
N GLY A 373 0.79 -30.26 -18.64
CA GLY A 373 -0.08 -31.40 -18.45
C GLY A 373 -1.03 -31.23 -17.26
N PHE A 374 -1.98 -32.13 -17.13
CA PHE A 374 -2.83 -32.24 -15.94
C PHE A 374 -3.21 -33.70 -15.68
N LYS A 375 -3.53 -33.97 -14.40
CA LYS A 375 -4.03 -35.29 -13.94
C LYS A 375 -5.29 -35.08 -13.11
N LEU A 376 -6.29 -35.94 -13.28
CA LEU A 376 -7.37 -36.09 -12.31
C LEU A 376 -6.97 -37.20 -11.35
N VAL A 377 -6.92 -36.89 -10.07
CA VAL A 377 -6.52 -37.81 -9.02
C VAL A 377 -7.72 -38.06 -8.11
N ALA A 378 -8.08 -39.32 -7.87
CA ALA A 378 -9.11 -39.70 -6.93
C ALA A 378 -8.73 -39.41 -5.47
N ALA A 379 -9.68 -39.56 -4.57
CA ALA A 379 -9.50 -39.34 -3.13
C ALA A 379 -8.41 -40.24 -2.51
N ASP A 380 -8.25 -41.43 -3.02
CA ASP A 380 -7.23 -42.42 -2.60
C ASP A 380 -5.83 -42.18 -3.22
N GLY A 381 -5.71 -41.22 -4.14
CA GLY A 381 -4.49 -40.93 -4.85
C GLY A 381 -4.33 -41.61 -6.22
N THR A 382 -5.30 -42.44 -6.63
CA THR A 382 -5.30 -43.09 -7.94
C THR A 382 -5.43 -42.05 -9.06
N VAL A 383 -4.58 -42.13 -10.09
CA VAL A 383 -4.69 -41.29 -11.28
C VAL A 383 -5.78 -41.84 -12.17
N LEU A 384 -6.85 -41.06 -12.37
CA LEU A 384 -8.01 -41.47 -13.16
C LEU A 384 -7.96 -41.08 -14.62
N LEU A 385 -7.28 -39.94 -14.90
CA LEU A 385 -6.93 -39.52 -16.24
C LEU A 385 -5.69 -38.65 -16.21
N GLU A 386 -4.97 -38.60 -17.32
CA GLU A 386 -3.81 -37.74 -17.50
C GLU A 386 -3.77 -37.15 -18.92
N SER A 387 -3.14 -36.02 -19.02
CA SER A 387 -2.99 -35.29 -20.27
C SER A 387 -1.66 -34.56 -20.28
N ALA A 388 -1.01 -34.49 -21.43
CA ALA A 388 0.28 -33.82 -21.64
C ALA A 388 0.33 -33.14 -23.01
N GLY A 389 1.36 -32.34 -23.25
CA GLY A 389 1.64 -31.76 -24.56
C GLY A 389 0.88 -30.47 -24.87
N TRP A 390 0.30 -29.79 -23.87
CA TRP A 390 -0.34 -28.49 -24.06
C TRP A 390 0.72 -27.37 -24.17
N LYS A 391 0.55 -26.47 -25.14
CA LYS A 391 1.50 -25.38 -25.41
C LYS A 391 1.59 -24.37 -24.28
N SER A 392 0.54 -24.21 -23.50
CA SER A 392 0.50 -23.27 -22.37
C SER A 392 -0.34 -23.77 -21.19
N GLY A 393 -0.05 -23.28 -19.97
CA GLY A 393 -0.86 -23.57 -18.80
C GLY A 393 -2.30 -23.05 -18.92
N ALA A 394 -2.52 -22.01 -19.72
CA ALA A 394 -3.87 -21.49 -20.00
C ALA A 394 -4.69 -22.44 -20.88
N GLU A 395 -4.07 -23.13 -21.85
CA GLU A 395 -4.73 -24.16 -22.66
C GLU A 395 -5.09 -25.38 -21.83
N ALA A 396 -4.14 -25.89 -21.04
CA ALA A 396 -4.38 -26.98 -20.10
C ALA A 396 -5.49 -26.62 -19.09
N GLY A 397 -5.51 -25.39 -18.61
CA GLY A 397 -6.55 -24.87 -17.69
C GLY A 397 -7.94 -24.79 -18.32
N ARG A 398 -8.04 -24.40 -19.60
CA ARG A 398 -9.32 -24.43 -20.33
C ARG A 398 -9.87 -25.85 -20.50
N ALA A 399 -9.00 -26.81 -20.82
CA ALA A 399 -9.39 -28.21 -20.92
C ALA A 399 -9.86 -28.77 -19.57
N VAL A 400 -9.19 -28.45 -18.47
CA VAL A 400 -9.63 -28.79 -17.11
C VAL A 400 -10.99 -28.17 -16.80
N SER A 401 -11.21 -26.90 -17.14
CA SER A 401 -12.50 -26.23 -16.93
C SER A 401 -13.62 -26.85 -17.73
N GLN A 402 -13.36 -27.28 -18.95
CA GLN A 402 -14.31 -27.99 -19.80
C GLN A 402 -14.66 -29.35 -19.22
N LEU A 403 -13.67 -30.11 -18.76
CA LEU A 403 -13.88 -31.41 -18.09
C LEU A 403 -14.67 -31.26 -16.78
N LYS A 404 -14.42 -30.23 -15.98
CA LYS A 404 -15.21 -29.95 -14.78
C LYS A 404 -16.68 -29.64 -15.09
N LYS A 405 -16.94 -28.92 -16.19
CA LYS A 405 -18.29 -28.49 -16.57
C LYS A 405 -19.11 -29.59 -17.24
N SER A 406 -18.47 -30.38 -18.09
CA SER A 406 -19.19 -31.34 -18.97
C SER A 406 -18.83 -32.82 -18.73
N GLY A 407 -17.94 -33.11 -17.76
CA GLY A 407 -17.62 -34.46 -17.33
C GLY A 407 -17.18 -35.39 -18.48
N LEU A 408 -17.75 -36.57 -18.52
CA LEU A 408 -17.47 -37.59 -19.52
C LEU A 408 -17.75 -37.16 -20.97
N GLN A 409 -18.69 -36.24 -21.18
CA GLN A 409 -19.02 -35.75 -22.53
C GLN A 409 -17.89 -34.94 -23.14
N ALA A 410 -17.12 -34.19 -22.31
CA ALA A 410 -15.97 -33.44 -22.77
C ALA A 410 -14.74 -34.34 -23.00
N LEU A 411 -14.68 -35.51 -22.40
CA LEU A 411 -13.55 -36.42 -22.49
C LEU A 411 -13.35 -36.94 -23.92
N ASP A 412 -14.44 -37.32 -24.59
CA ASP A 412 -14.41 -37.87 -25.96
C ASP A 412 -13.97 -36.80 -27.01
N ALA A 413 -14.07 -35.51 -26.67
CA ALA A 413 -13.67 -34.38 -27.51
C ALA A 413 -12.20 -33.94 -27.33
N LEU A 414 -11.50 -34.44 -26.31
CA LEU A 414 -10.17 -34.00 -25.95
C LEU A 414 -9.11 -35.07 -26.27
N ALA A 415 -8.61 -35.11 -27.50
CA ALA A 415 -7.65 -36.12 -28.00
C ALA A 415 -6.33 -36.19 -27.17
N ALA A 416 -5.96 -35.16 -26.45
CA ALA A 416 -4.76 -35.11 -25.60
C ALA A 416 -4.93 -35.76 -24.23
N VAL A 417 -6.12 -36.29 -23.90
CA VAL A 417 -6.43 -36.90 -22.59
C VAL A 417 -6.35 -38.43 -22.71
N LYS A 418 -5.64 -39.02 -21.78
CA LYS A 418 -5.49 -40.50 -21.69
C LYS A 418 -6.06 -41.01 -20.40
N ILE A 419 -6.74 -42.17 -20.49
CA ILE A 419 -7.24 -42.89 -19.33
C ILE A 419 -6.25 -44.04 -19.07
N PRO A 420 -5.65 -44.14 -17.85
CA PRO A 420 -4.76 -45.22 -17.49
C PRO A 420 -5.47 -46.59 -17.56
N GLN A 421 -4.69 -47.59 -17.85
CA GLN A 421 -5.21 -48.98 -17.94
C GLN A 421 -5.79 -49.41 -16.57
N GLY A 422 -7.02 -49.96 -16.56
CA GLY A 422 -7.73 -50.39 -15.35
C GLY A 422 -8.67 -49.37 -14.75
N VAL A 423 -8.73 -48.15 -15.28
CA VAL A 423 -9.70 -47.14 -14.84
C VAL A 423 -11.02 -47.29 -15.59
N THR A 424 -12.14 -47.41 -14.86
CA THR A 424 -13.47 -47.57 -15.47
C THR A 424 -14.17 -46.23 -15.69
N ARG A 425 -15.12 -46.19 -16.65
CA ARG A 425 -15.97 -45.00 -16.86
C ARG A 425 -16.79 -44.62 -15.64
N GLU A 426 -17.18 -45.62 -14.82
CA GLU A 426 -17.92 -45.38 -13.58
C GLU A 426 -17.08 -44.65 -12.54
N GLN A 427 -15.78 -44.99 -12.41
CA GLN A 427 -14.86 -44.30 -11.53
C GLN A 427 -14.64 -42.82 -11.95
N LEU A 428 -14.55 -42.60 -13.26
CA LEU A 428 -14.47 -41.24 -13.80
C LEU A 428 -15.74 -40.43 -13.53
N ALA A 429 -16.91 -41.02 -13.75
CA ALA A 429 -18.20 -40.39 -13.50
C ALA A 429 -18.35 -39.99 -12.02
N ALA A 430 -18.01 -40.90 -11.11
CA ALA A 430 -18.03 -40.63 -9.67
C ALA A 430 -17.06 -39.48 -9.27
N ALA A 431 -15.88 -39.48 -9.86
CA ALA A 431 -14.88 -38.41 -9.63
C ALA A 431 -15.37 -37.05 -10.13
N PHE A 432 -15.93 -36.98 -11.35
CA PHE A 432 -16.51 -35.74 -11.89
C PHE A 432 -17.69 -35.23 -11.06
N SER A 433 -18.57 -36.14 -10.58
CA SER A 433 -19.67 -35.76 -9.70
C SER A 433 -19.21 -35.18 -8.35
N SER A 434 -18.04 -35.59 -7.87
CA SER A 434 -17.46 -35.07 -6.62
C SER A 434 -16.75 -33.73 -6.80
N LEU A 435 -16.56 -33.24 -8.05
CA LEU A 435 -15.93 -31.97 -8.40
C LEU A 435 -16.94 -30.84 -8.63
N ALA A 436 -18.22 -31.16 -8.79
CA ALA A 436 -19.33 -30.24 -8.91
C ALA A 436 -19.79 -29.77 -7.54
#